data_d08e55dc6769c2f20d4e577b929c82d4
#
_entry.id   d08e55dc6769c2f20d4e577b929c82d4
#
_cell.length_a   1.000
_cell.length_b   1.000
_cell.length_c   1.000
_cell.angle_alpha   90.00
_cell.angle_beta   90.00
_cell.angle_gamma   90.00
#
_symmetry.space_group_name_H-M   'P 1'
#
loop_
_entity.id
_entity.type
_entity.pdbx_description
1 polymer ?
#
loop_
_entity_poly.entity_id
_entity_poly.type
_entity_poly.pdbx_seq_one_letter_code
_entity_poly.pdbx_strand_id
1 'polypeptide(L)'
;MKSFKRIGTKATAALLVMLLTLFDAAVKATDFLCHFYETASAELARNAICPSHYMGVVEMYRATGNPRYLELSKNLIDIRGMVENGTDDNQDRIPFRQQYNAMGHAVRSNYLYAGVTDVYAETGEDQLMKNLTSIWKDIVTRKMYVTGACGALYDGTSPDGTCYEPDSIQKVHQSYGRPYQLPNSTAHNETCANIGNMLFNWRMLEVTGDAKYADIVETALYNSVLSGVSLDGKKYFYTNPLRISADLPYTLRWPKERTEYISCFCCPPNTLRTVCQAQNYAYTVTPNAVYCNLYGANTLATTLKETGKIGLVQETEYPWEGAVKLTVTEAPKPSKKKAFSLFLRVPDWCEKATLKVNGEPVQGTWKANTYAEVNRIWKKGDCVEWVMDMPVKLLEANPLAEEIRNQVVVKRGPLVYCLESMDIEGGHKIDNVLIPADIRLTPKKITIEGSPIVALDGTARLVDEVSWKDTLYREVGKADKPVHIRLIPYYAWGNRGKAEMTVWMPLARTNH
;
A
#
# COMPACT_ATOMS: atom_id res chain seq x y z
N MET A 1 29.83 -15.80 12.71
CA MET A 1 30.22 -16.23 11.36
C MET A 1 29.98 -17.73 11.21
N LYS A 2 28.79 -18.16 10.75
CA LYS A 2 28.55 -19.56 10.37
C LYS A 2 28.61 -19.63 8.85
N SER A 3 29.53 -20.43 8.36
CA SER A 3 29.81 -20.80 6.98
C SER A 3 28.51 -21.12 6.22
N PHE A 4 28.21 -20.36 5.18
CA PHE A 4 27.31 -20.80 4.12
C PHE A 4 27.96 -22.00 3.43
N LYS A 5 27.51 -23.20 3.73
CA LYS A 5 27.86 -24.39 2.96
C LYS A 5 27.42 -24.15 1.50
N ARG A 6 28.33 -24.31 0.53
CA ARG A 6 28.03 -24.36 -0.89
C ARG A 6 26.85 -25.31 -1.10
N ILE A 7 25.75 -24.79 -1.64
CA ILE A 7 24.67 -25.61 -2.14
C ILE A 7 25.27 -26.51 -3.19
N GLY A 8 25.26 -27.83 -2.97
CA GLY A 8 25.92 -28.78 -3.85
C GLY A 8 25.30 -28.75 -5.26
N THR A 9 26.06 -29.04 -6.29
CA THR A 9 25.65 -29.03 -7.71
C THR A 9 24.34 -29.76 -7.97
N LYS A 10 24.01 -30.80 -7.20
CA LYS A 10 22.72 -31.52 -7.28
C LYS A 10 21.52 -30.67 -6.83
N ALA A 11 21.66 -29.88 -5.79
CA ALA A 11 20.60 -28.98 -5.32
C ALA A 11 20.37 -27.82 -6.30
N THR A 12 21.44 -27.30 -6.90
CA THR A 12 21.34 -26.27 -7.96
C THR A 12 20.65 -26.81 -9.21
N ALA A 13 20.98 -28.05 -9.63
CA ALA A 13 20.32 -28.70 -10.76
C ALA A 13 18.85 -28.98 -10.50
N ALA A 14 18.49 -29.46 -9.30
CA ALA A 14 17.10 -29.70 -8.92
C ALA A 14 16.27 -28.38 -8.90
N LEU A 15 16.86 -27.29 -8.37
CA LEU A 15 16.22 -25.98 -8.39
C LEU A 15 16.00 -25.47 -9.81
N LEU A 16 16.99 -25.63 -10.69
CA LEU A 16 16.88 -25.23 -12.10
C LEU A 16 15.78 -26.02 -12.81
N VAL A 17 15.71 -27.33 -12.61
CA VAL A 17 14.66 -28.20 -13.19
C VAL A 17 13.29 -27.75 -12.68
N MET A 18 13.14 -27.46 -11.38
CA MET A 18 11.88 -26.97 -10.81
C MET A 18 11.47 -25.63 -11.43
N LEU A 19 12.40 -24.67 -11.57
CA LEU A 19 12.12 -23.37 -12.19
C LEU A 19 11.71 -23.52 -13.66
N LEU A 20 12.38 -24.38 -14.43
CA LEU A 20 12.03 -24.67 -15.83
C LEU A 20 10.65 -25.33 -15.94
N THR A 21 10.31 -26.24 -15.03
CA THR A 21 9.00 -26.88 -15.00
C THR A 21 7.88 -25.88 -14.68
N LEU A 22 8.12 -24.96 -13.73
CA LEU A 22 7.16 -23.89 -13.41
C LEU A 22 6.98 -22.91 -14.57
N PHE A 23 8.07 -22.55 -15.25
CA PHE A 23 8.02 -21.70 -16.44
C PHE A 23 7.25 -22.37 -17.60
N ASP A 24 7.51 -23.65 -17.87
CA ASP A 24 6.77 -24.43 -18.88
C ASP A 24 5.27 -24.50 -18.54
N ALA A 25 4.93 -24.70 -17.28
CA ALA A 25 3.52 -24.66 -16.83
C ALA A 25 2.88 -23.28 -17.06
N ALA A 26 3.62 -22.19 -16.81
CA ALA A 26 3.14 -20.82 -17.06
C ALA A 26 2.94 -20.56 -18.57
N VAL A 27 3.84 -21.03 -19.42
CA VAL A 27 3.68 -20.98 -20.90
C VAL A 27 2.41 -21.71 -21.31
N LYS A 28 2.23 -22.96 -20.88
CA LYS A 28 1.02 -23.77 -21.20
C LYS A 28 -0.26 -23.10 -20.74
N ALA A 29 -0.26 -22.53 -19.55
CA ALA A 29 -1.42 -21.79 -19.03
C ALA A 29 -1.74 -20.56 -19.88
N THR A 30 -0.73 -19.82 -20.32
CA THR A 30 -0.92 -18.62 -21.16
C THR A 30 -1.35 -19.00 -22.58
N ASP A 31 -0.81 -20.06 -23.15
CA ASP A 31 -1.27 -20.61 -24.44
C ASP A 31 -2.73 -21.09 -24.37
N PHE A 32 -3.11 -21.72 -23.26
CA PHE A 32 -4.50 -22.07 -23.01
C PHE A 32 -5.40 -20.86 -22.99
N LEU A 33 -5.00 -19.77 -22.27
CA LEU A 33 -5.76 -18.53 -22.26
C LEU A 33 -5.88 -17.92 -23.66
N CYS A 34 -4.80 -17.89 -24.44
CA CYS A 34 -4.85 -17.43 -25.82
C CYS A 34 -5.88 -18.22 -26.64
N HIS A 35 -5.81 -19.54 -26.57
CA HIS A 35 -6.75 -20.41 -27.28
C HIS A 35 -8.20 -20.22 -26.80
N PHE A 36 -8.40 -20.11 -25.48
CA PHE A 36 -9.72 -19.88 -24.88
C PHE A 36 -10.35 -18.59 -25.43
N TYR A 37 -9.64 -17.45 -25.36
CA TYR A 37 -10.19 -16.18 -25.79
C TYR A 37 -10.34 -16.02 -27.30
N GLU A 38 -9.62 -16.83 -28.10
CA GLU A 38 -9.76 -16.90 -29.57
C GLU A 38 -10.97 -17.74 -30.01
N THR A 39 -11.36 -18.76 -29.23
CA THR A 39 -12.33 -19.79 -29.63
C THR A 39 -13.61 -19.79 -28.82
N ALA A 40 -13.63 -19.21 -27.60
CA ALA A 40 -14.80 -19.14 -26.76
C ALA A 40 -15.92 -18.28 -27.39
N SER A 41 -17.18 -18.58 -27.03
CA SER A 41 -18.28 -17.69 -27.38
C SER A 41 -18.05 -16.29 -26.77
N ALA A 42 -18.58 -15.26 -27.43
CA ALA A 42 -18.49 -13.89 -26.94
C ALA A 42 -19.07 -13.76 -25.51
N GLU A 43 -20.15 -14.47 -25.21
CA GLU A 43 -20.75 -14.49 -23.88
C GLU A 43 -19.80 -15.07 -22.82
N LEU A 44 -19.17 -16.20 -23.10
CA LEU A 44 -18.24 -16.85 -22.16
C LEU A 44 -16.97 -15.99 -21.96
N ALA A 45 -16.42 -15.43 -23.02
CA ALA A 45 -15.25 -14.57 -22.95
C ALA A 45 -15.51 -13.29 -22.10
N ARG A 46 -16.71 -12.70 -22.21
CA ARG A 46 -17.11 -11.51 -21.46
C ARG A 46 -17.32 -11.77 -19.97
N ASN A 47 -17.62 -13.00 -19.57
CA ASN A 47 -17.87 -13.39 -18.18
C ASN A 47 -16.61 -13.71 -17.37
N ALA A 48 -15.43 -13.58 -17.94
CA ALA A 48 -14.15 -13.72 -17.22
C ALA A 48 -13.88 -12.47 -16.35
N ILE A 49 -14.42 -12.49 -15.15
CA ILE A 49 -14.62 -11.30 -14.32
C ILE A 49 -13.41 -10.78 -13.55
N CYS A 50 -12.49 -11.65 -13.16
CA CYS A 50 -11.36 -11.21 -12.34
C CYS A 50 -10.11 -10.91 -13.19
N PRO A 51 -9.60 -9.66 -13.21
CA PRO A 51 -8.48 -9.27 -14.07
C PRO A 51 -7.10 -9.58 -13.48
N SER A 52 -6.99 -10.42 -12.46
CA SER A 52 -5.70 -10.70 -11.79
C SER A 52 -4.65 -11.30 -12.73
N HIS A 53 -5.07 -12.05 -13.74
CA HIS A 53 -4.17 -12.67 -14.72
C HIS A 53 -3.64 -11.70 -15.77
N TYR A 54 -4.20 -10.49 -15.92
CA TYR A 54 -3.74 -9.52 -16.92
C TYR A 54 -2.26 -9.18 -16.76
N MET A 55 -1.81 -8.90 -15.53
CA MET A 55 -0.40 -8.70 -15.23
C MET A 55 0.46 -9.90 -15.63
N GLY A 56 -0.01 -11.12 -15.32
CA GLY A 56 0.71 -12.36 -15.63
C GLY A 56 0.89 -12.59 -17.13
N VAL A 57 -0.11 -12.22 -17.95
CA VAL A 57 -0.01 -12.38 -19.41
C VAL A 57 1.03 -11.43 -20.00
N VAL A 58 1.10 -10.18 -19.52
CA VAL A 58 2.15 -9.24 -19.95
C VAL A 58 3.54 -9.72 -19.49
N GLU A 59 3.68 -10.25 -18.26
CA GLU A 59 4.95 -10.82 -17.80
C GLU A 59 5.38 -12.00 -18.66
N MET A 60 4.46 -12.83 -19.14
CA MET A 60 4.77 -13.92 -20.06
C MET A 60 5.21 -13.40 -21.43
N TYR A 61 4.64 -12.28 -21.91
CA TYR A 61 5.17 -11.59 -23.09
C TYR A 61 6.62 -11.14 -22.88
N ARG A 62 6.90 -10.45 -21.76
CA ARG A 62 8.25 -9.99 -21.40
C ARG A 62 9.27 -11.14 -21.32
N ALA A 63 8.86 -12.26 -20.73
CA ALA A 63 9.71 -13.42 -20.52
C ALA A 63 9.97 -14.24 -21.79
N THR A 64 9.02 -14.30 -22.73
CA THR A 64 9.09 -15.17 -23.91
C THR A 64 9.33 -14.43 -25.22
N GLY A 65 8.97 -13.13 -25.28
CA GLY A 65 8.93 -12.36 -26.52
C GLY A 65 7.79 -12.77 -27.48
N ASN A 66 6.83 -13.63 -27.03
CA ASN A 66 5.74 -14.10 -27.88
C ASN A 66 4.68 -13.01 -28.07
N PRO A 67 4.53 -12.41 -29.27
CA PRO A 67 3.61 -11.30 -29.51
C PRO A 67 2.13 -11.65 -29.26
N ARG A 68 1.77 -12.93 -29.35
CA ARG A 68 0.42 -13.42 -29.12
C ARG A 68 -0.05 -13.14 -27.69
N TYR A 69 0.87 -13.13 -26.72
CA TYR A 69 0.56 -12.80 -25.32
C TYR A 69 0.27 -11.31 -25.13
N LEU A 70 0.99 -10.43 -25.83
CA LEU A 70 0.69 -9.00 -25.80
C LEU A 70 -0.67 -8.70 -26.47
N GLU A 71 -0.98 -9.34 -27.60
CA GLU A 71 -2.29 -9.22 -28.25
C GLU A 71 -3.42 -9.70 -27.32
N LEU A 72 -3.24 -10.83 -26.63
CA LEU A 72 -4.19 -11.28 -25.62
C LEU A 72 -4.40 -10.21 -24.54
N SER A 73 -3.31 -9.60 -24.04
CA SER A 73 -3.40 -8.58 -22.98
C SER A 73 -4.22 -7.35 -23.42
N LYS A 74 -4.09 -6.93 -24.67
CA LYS A 74 -4.87 -5.84 -25.27
C LYS A 74 -6.35 -6.24 -25.40
N ASN A 75 -6.60 -7.44 -25.93
CA ASN A 75 -7.96 -7.97 -26.09
C ASN A 75 -8.70 -8.13 -24.77
N LEU A 76 -8.02 -8.48 -23.68
CA LEU A 76 -8.61 -8.59 -22.35
C LEU A 76 -9.15 -7.23 -21.83
N ILE A 77 -8.53 -6.12 -22.23
CA ILE A 77 -9.05 -4.77 -21.92
C ILE A 77 -10.28 -4.46 -22.78
N ASP A 78 -10.23 -4.82 -24.07
CA ASP A 78 -11.26 -4.53 -25.05
C ASP A 78 -12.55 -5.31 -24.78
N ILE A 79 -12.45 -6.59 -24.41
CA ILE A 79 -13.58 -7.45 -24.08
C ILE A 79 -14.48 -6.84 -23.01
N ARG A 80 -13.93 -6.12 -22.02
CA ARG A 80 -14.74 -5.46 -21.00
C ARG A 80 -15.69 -4.40 -21.56
N GLY A 81 -15.31 -3.72 -22.63
CA GLY A 81 -16.16 -2.76 -23.32
C GLY A 81 -17.23 -3.38 -24.24
N MET A 82 -17.22 -4.71 -24.39
CA MET A 82 -18.14 -5.45 -25.25
C MET A 82 -19.23 -6.19 -24.49
N VAL A 83 -19.28 -6.04 -23.17
CA VAL A 83 -20.27 -6.71 -22.32
C VAL A 83 -21.61 -5.99 -22.47
N GLU A 84 -22.61 -6.69 -22.98
CA GLU A 84 -23.99 -6.23 -22.98
C GLU A 84 -24.52 -6.27 -21.53
N ASN A 85 -25.08 -5.20 -21.04
CA ASN A 85 -25.50 -5.05 -19.64
C ASN A 85 -24.35 -5.24 -18.61
N GLY A 86 -23.16 -4.72 -18.93
CA GLY A 86 -22.02 -4.71 -18.03
C GLY A 86 -22.30 -4.01 -16.70
N THR A 87 -21.49 -4.28 -15.69
CA THR A 87 -21.67 -3.79 -14.33
C THR A 87 -20.48 -3.00 -13.84
N ASP A 88 -20.69 -2.05 -12.92
CA ASP A 88 -19.60 -1.39 -12.21
C ASP A 88 -18.84 -2.38 -11.32
N ASP A 89 -19.49 -3.43 -10.82
CA ASP A 89 -18.87 -4.47 -10.00
C ASP A 89 -17.68 -5.14 -10.70
N ASN A 90 -17.78 -5.33 -12.02
CA ASN A 90 -16.73 -5.90 -12.87
C ASN A 90 -15.93 -4.88 -13.67
N GLN A 91 -16.20 -3.58 -13.53
CA GLN A 91 -15.60 -2.51 -14.35
C GLN A 91 -15.83 -2.71 -15.86
N ASP A 92 -17.00 -3.23 -16.25
CA ASP A 92 -17.34 -3.57 -17.62
C ASP A 92 -18.64 -2.89 -18.14
N ARG A 93 -19.27 -2.04 -17.30
CA ARG A 93 -20.38 -1.16 -17.75
C ARG A 93 -19.92 -0.09 -18.74
N ILE A 94 -18.72 0.40 -18.55
CA ILE A 94 -18.11 1.45 -19.39
C ILE A 94 -16.79 0.88 -19.95
N PRO A 95 -16.53 0.97 -21.25
CA PRO A 95 -15.25 0.60 -21.84
C PRO A 95 -14.07 1.26 -21.11
N PHE A 96 -12.98 0.54 -20.88
CA PHE A 96 -11.88 1.05 -20.06
C PHE A 96 -11.36 2.42 -20.54
N ARG A 97 -11.23 2.60 -21.86
CA ARG A 97 -10.76 3.89 -22.45
C ARG A 97 -11.70 5.08 -22.22
N GLN A 98 -12.88 4.85 -21.66
CA GLN A 98 -13.84 5.87 -21.25
C GLN A 98 -13.96 5.98 -19.72
N GLN A 99 -13.23 5.16 -18.96
CA GLN A 99 -13.22 5.22 -17.48
C GLN A 99 -12.24 6.29 -17.00
N TYR A 100 -12.68 7.18 -16.11
CA TYR A 100 -11.87 8.25 -15.52
C TYR A 100 -11.94 8.29 -14.00
N ASN A 101 -12.77 7.43 -13.40
CA ASN A 101 -12.94 7.32 -11.95
C ASN A 101 -12.77 5.87 -11.49
N ALA A 102 -12.29 5.67 -10.28
CA ALA A 102 -12.26 4.36 -9.66
C ALA A 102 -13.68 3.92 -9.27
N MET A 103 -14.07 2.70 -9.67
CA MET A 103 -15.40 2.17 -9.44
C MET A 103 -15.40 0.67 -9.21
N GLY A 104 -16.49 0.19 -8.67
CA GLY A 104 -16.80 -1.22 -8.58
C GLY A 104 -16.00 -1.95 -7.51
N HIS A 105 -15.93 -3.25 -7.64
CA HIS A 105 -15.23 -4.13 -6.71
C HIS A 105 -13.73 -3.77 -6.64
N ALA A 106 -13.25 -3.32 -5.47
CA ALA A 106 -11.96 -2.68 -5.34
C ALA A 106 -10.76 -3.59 -5.68
N VAL A 107 -10.84 -4.90 -5.40
CA VAL A 107 -9.78 -5.85 -5.80
C VAL A 107 -9.72 -5.90 -7.32
N ARG A 108 -10.85 -6.14 -7.98
CA ARG A 108 -10.91 -6.25 -9.45
C ARG A 108 -10.42 -4.98 -10.11
N SER A 109 -10.86 -3.82 -9.63
CA SER A 109 -10.44 -2.50 -10.12
C SER A 109 -8.92 -2.32 -10.07
N ASN A 110 -8.34 -2.51 -8.90
CA ASN A 110 -6.91 -2.26 -8.70
C ASN A 110 -6.03 -3.21 -9.52
N TYR A 111 -6.44 -4.47 -9.64
CA TYR A 111 -5.74 -5.45 -10.48
C TYR A 111 -5.90 -5.14 -11.98
N LEU A 112 -7.07 -4.64 -12.39
CA LEU A 112 -7.29 -4.15 -13.75
C LEU A 112 -6.35 -2.98 -14.04
N TYR A 113 -6.30 -1.97 -13.16
CA TYR A 113 -5.47 -0.78 -13.35
C TYR A 113 -3.98 -1.14 -13.40
N ALA A 114 -3.55 -2.08 -12.57
CA ALA A 114 -2.18 -2.60 -12.62
C ALA A 114 -1.90 -3.30 -13.97
N GLY A 115 -2.79 -4.17 -14.43
CA GLY A 115 -2.62 -4.86 -15.72
C GLY A 115 -2.67 -3.92 -16.91
N VAL A 116 -3.55 -2.91 -16.89
CA VAL A 116 -3.60 -1.88 -17.93
C VAL A 116 -2.31 -1.04 -17.96
N THR A 117 -1.72 -0.76 -16.78
CA THR A 117 -0.43 -0.06 -16.72
C THR A 117 0.68 -0.89 -17.36
N ASP A 118 0.67 -2.21 -17.16
CA ASP A 118 1.61 -3.11 -17.84
C ASP A 118 1.42 -3.09 -19.37
N VAL A 119 0.18 -3.09 -19.86
CA VAL A 119 -0.09 -2.97 -21.31
C VAL A 119 0.36 -1.61 -21.83
N TYR A 120 0.14 -0.51 -21.09
CA TYR A 120 0.67 0.79 -21.45
C TYR A 120 2.21 0.79 -21.56
N ALA A 121 2.90 0.15 -20.64
CA ALA A 121 4.36 0.06 -20.66
C ALA A 121 4.91 -0.59 -21.94
N GLU A 122 4.17 -1.55 -22.53
CA GLU A 122 4.57 -2.25 -23.75
C GLU A 122 4.07 -1.59 -25.03
N THR A 123 2.97 -0.82 -24.98
CA THR A 123 2.33 -0.27 -26.17
C THR A 123 2.52 1.22 -26.36
N GLY A 124 2.69 1.98 -25.26
CA GLY A 124 2.73 3.44 -25.27
C GLY A 124 1.38 4.09 -25.63
N GLU A 125 0.26 3.40 -25.47
CA GLU A 125 -1.06 3.93 -25.82
C GLU A 125 -1.48 5.09 -24.90
N ASP A 126 -1.37 6.34 -25.36
CA ASP A 126 -1.63 7.56 -24.59
C ASP A 126 -3.01 7.58 -23.91
N GLN A 127 -4.02 6.97 -24.52
CA GLN A 127 -5.37 6.95 -23.96
C GLN A 127 -5.41 6.17 -22.65
N LEU A 128 -4.68 5.04 -22.55
CA LEU A 128 -4.60 4.26 -21.33
C LEU A 128 -3.95 5.07 -20.19
N MET A 129 -2.87 5.81 -20.48
CA MET A 129 -2.22 6.65 -19.47
C MET A 129 -3.12 7.80 -19.00
N LYS A 130 -3.90 8.41 -19.87
CA LYS A 130 -4.89 9.44 -19.48
C LYS A 130 -5.94 8.87 -18.52
N ASN A 131 -6.46 7.69 -18.81
CA ASN A 131 -7.40 7.00 -17.95
C ASN A 131 -6.78 6.65 -16.59
N LEU A 132 -5.61 5.99 -16.59
CA LEU A 132 -4.89 5.59 -15.39
C LEU A 132 -4.55 6.77 -14.48
N THR A 133 -4.08 7.88 -15.06
CA THR A 133 -3.77 9.10 -14.30
C THR A 133 -5.01 9.72 -13.65
N SER A 134 -6.13 9.77 -14.38
CA SER A 134 -7.39 10.27 -13.84
C SER A 134 -7.95 9.38 -12.73
N ILE A 135 -7.95 8.07 -12.94
CA ILE A 135 -8.37 7.06 -11.95
C ILE A 135 -7.48 7.13 -10.71
N TRP A 136 -6.17 7.20 -10.88
CA TRP A 136 -5.24 7.35 -9.76
C TRP A 136 -5.53 8.60 -8.93
N LYS A 137 -5.74 9.73 -9.60
CA LYS A 137 -6.09 10.99 -8.93
C LYS A 137 -7.39 10.85 -8.14
N ASP A 138 -8.42 10.23 -8.69
CA ASP A 138 -9.69 9.99 -8.00
C ASP A 138 -9.50 9.12 -6.76
N ILE A 139 -8.70 8.04 -6.86
CA ILE A 139 -8.37 7.18 -5.70
C ILE A 139 -7.69 8.00 -4.61
N VAL A 140 -6.55 8.61 -4.93
CA VAL A 140 -5.66 9.21 -3.92
C VAL A 140 -6.26 10.45 -3.28
N THR A 141 -7.05 11.22 -4.02
CA THR A 141 -7.60 12.47 -3.49
C THR A 141 -9.00 12.34 -2.88
N ARG A 142 -9.70 11.21 -3.09
CA ARG A 142 -11.12 11.10 -2.72
C ARG A 142 -11.59 9.76 -2.16
N LYS A 143 -10.83 8.66 -2.37
CA LYS A 143 -11.32 7.29 -2.12
C LYS A 143 -10.33 6.39 -1.39
N MET A 144 -9.12 6.86 -1.11
CA MET A 144 -8.10 6.13 -0.38
C MET A 144 -8.08 6.56 1.08
N TYR A 145 -7.96 5.59 1.97
CA TYR A 145 -7.77 5.83 3.40
C TYR A 145 -6.33 6.27 3.70
N VAL A 146 -6.14 6.91 4.84
CA VAL A 146 -4.84 7.37 5.31
C VAL A 146 -3.81 6.24 5.47
N THR A 147 -4.27 5.00 5.60
CA THR A 147 -3.48 3.77 5.66
C THR A 147 -3.07 3.23 4.29
N GLY A 148 -3.42 3.91 3.20
CA GLY A 148 -3.24 3.42 1.83
C GLY A 148 -4.28 2.36 1.41
N ALA A 149 -5.27 2.08 2.26
CA ALA A 149 -6.33 1.13 1.98
C ALA A 149 -7.35 1.68 0.98
N CYS A 150 -8.01 0.76 0.26
CA CYS A 150 -9.05 1.04 -0.73
C CYS A 150 -10.23 0.10 -0.57
N GLY A 151 -11.39 0.51 -1.14
CA GLY A 151 -12.59 -0.32 -1.13
C GLY A 151 -13.38 -0.16 0.16
N ALA A 152 -14.00 0.99 0.32
CA ALA A 152 -14.65 1.44 1.53
C ALA A 152 -15.86 0.59 1.97
N LEU A 153 -16.60 0.04 1.01
CA LEU A 153 -17.94 -0.50 1.26
C LEU A 153 -17.98 -2.03 1.17
N TYR A 154 -18.70 -2.64 2.11
CA TYR A 154 -19.10 -4.06 2.02
C TYR A 154 -20.05 -4.29 0.83
N ASP A 155 -21.08 -3.46 0.79
CA ASP A 155 -22.04 -3.36 -0.31
C ASP A 155 -22.32 -1.87 -0.52
N GLY A 156 -22.39 -1.45 -1.79
CA GLY A 156 -22.69 -0.09 -2.17
C GLY A 156 -23.56 -0.02 -3.42
N THR A 157 -23.82 1.18 -3.87
CA THR A 157 -24.40 1.46 -5.18
C THR A 157 -23.33 1.96 -6.13
N SER A 158 -23.58 1.89 -7.43
CA SER A 158 -22.71 2.51 -8.42
C SER A 158 -22.53 4.01 -8.16
N PRO A 159 -21.49 4.67 -8.70
CA PRO A 159 -21.29 6.11 -8.55
C PRO A 159 -22.48 6.96 -8.93
N ASP A 160 -23.27 6.48 -9.89
CA ASP A 160 -24.50 7.14 -10.37
C ASP A 160 -25.72 6.86 -9.51
N GLY A 161 -25.56 6.16 -8.39
CA GLY A 161 -26.65 5.74 -7.48
C GLY A 161 -27.35 6.88 -6.74
N THR A 162 -27.13 8.11 -7.09
CA THR A 162 -27.94 9.29 -6.69
C THR A 162 -29.08 9.53 -7.67
N CYS A 163 -29.08 8.87 -8.83
CA CYS A 163 -30.18 8.89 -9.79
C CYS A 163 -31.35 8.05 -9.27
N TYR A 164 -32.57 8.53 -9.44
CA TYR A 164 -33.78 7.80 -9.08
C TYR A 164 -34.26 6.85 -10.18
N GLU A 165 -33.50 6.68 -11.24
CA GLU A 165 -33.78 5.74 -12.32
C GLU A 165 -33.40 4.31 -11.84
N PRO A 166 -34.37 3.42 -11.52
CA PRO A 166 -34.08 2.11 -10.95
C PRO A 166 -33.13 1.26 -11.79
N ASP A 167 -33.21 1.37 -13.11
CA ASP A 167 -32.42 0.58 -14.06
C ASP A 167 -30.95 1.04 -14.14
N SER A 168 -30.63 2.24 -13.64
CA SER A 168 -29.26 2.77 -13.59
C SER A 168 -28.55 2.51 -12.26
N ILE A 169 -29.30 2.09 -11.23
CA ILE A 169 -28.75 1.82 -9.90
C ILE A 169 -28.29 0.38 -9.82
N GLN A 170 -26.99 0.17 -9.72
CA GLN A 170 -26.41 -1.16 -9.59
C GLN A 170 -25.87 -1.39 -8.17
N LYS A 171 -26.17 -2.56 -7.61
CA LYS A 171 -25.52 -3.05 -6.40
C LYS A 171 -24.09 -3.46 -6.72
N VAL A 172 -23.13 -3.01 -5.91
CA VAL A 172 -21.72 -3.30 -6.08
C VAL A 172 -21.16 -3.86 -4.79
N HIS A 173 -20.48 -5.01 -4.86
CA HIS A 173 -19.88 -5.66 -3.69
C HIS A 173 -18.45 -5.19 -3.46
N GLN A 174 -18.05 -5.09 -2.17
CA GLN A 174 -16.66 -4.87 -1.77
C GLN A 174 -16.01 -3.71 -2.54
N SER A 175 -16.76 -2.60 -2.61
CA SER A 175 -16.55 -1.60 -3.63
C SER A 175 -15.86 -0.34 -3.14
N TYR A 176 -15.34 0.41 -4.10
CA TYR A 176 -15.12 1.84 -3.89
C TYR A 176 -16.44 2.51 -3.53
N GLY A 177 -16.38 3.45 -2.59
CA GLY A 177 -17.47 4.35 -2.29
C GLY A 177 -17.55 5.54 -3.25
N ARG A 178 -18.53 6.41 -3.04
CA ARG A 178 -18.55 7.74 -3.66
C ARG A 178 -17.34 8.56 -3.20
N PRO A 179 -16.98 9.64 -3.91
CA PRO A 179 -15.97 10.57 -3.42
C PRO A 179 -16.22 10.94 -1.95
N TYR A 180 -15.17 10.81 -1.12
CA TYR A 180 -15.17 11.11 0.32
C TYR A 180 -16.02 10.19 1.21
N GLN A 181 -16.61 9.13 0.69
CA GLN A 181 -17.32 8.13 1.49
C GLN A 181 -16.32 7.12 2.06
N LEU A 182 -15.86 7.41 3.28
CA LEU A 182 -14.79 6.68 3.95
C LEU A 182 -15.20 6.24 5.36
N PRO A 183 -16.18 5.30 5.50
CA PRO A 183 -16.59 4.79 6.79
C PRO A 183 -15.45 4.13 7.55
N ASN A 184 -15.42 4.28 8.88
CA ASN A 184 -14.36 3.71 9.73
C ASN A 184 -14.72 2.34 10.28
N SER A 185 -15.86 2.23 10.96
CA SER A 185 -16.30 0.97 11.59
C SER A 185 -16.75 -0.07 10.57
N THR A 186 -17.33 0.39 9.47
CA THR A 186 -17.82 -0.44 8.36
C THR A 186 -16.88 -0.42 7.15
N ALA A 187 -15.65 0.04 7.31
CA ALA A 187 -14.66 -0.01 6.26
C ALA A 187 -14.41 -1.47 5.85
N HIS A 188 -14.62 -1.77 4.57
CA HIS A 188 -14.31 -3.10 4.06
C HIS A 188 -12.80 -3.26 3.91
N ASN A 189 -12.17 -2.41 3.11
CA ASN A 189 -10.71 -2.35 2.97
C ASN A 189 -10.06 -3.73 2.90
N GLU A 190 -10.51 -4.55 1.94
CA GLU A 190 -9.99 -5.90 1.77
C GLU A 190 -8.47 -5.90 1.59
N THR A 191 -7.77 -6.81 2.27
CA THR A 191 -6.31 -6.93 2.17
C THR A 191 -5.85 -7.09 0.71
N CYS A 192 -6.60 -7.85 -0.11
CA CYS A 192 -6.28 -7.97 -1.55
C CYS A 192 -6.46 -6.65 -2.31
N ALA A 193 -7.44 -5.81 -1.94
CA ALA A 193 -7.62 -4.50 -2.57
C ALA A 193 -6.45 -3.56 -2.24
N ASN A 194 -5.97 -3.61 -1.00
CA ASN A 194 -4.83 -2.82 -0.55
C ASN A 194 -3.54 -3.24 -1.28
N ILE A 195 -3.32 -4.54 -1.45
CA ILE A 195 -2.22 -5.08 -2.25
C ILE A 195 -2.37 -4.67 -3.72
N GLY A 196 -3.58 -4.75 -4.27
CA GLY A 196 -3.85 -4.29 -5.64
C GLY A 196 -3.54 -2.81 -5.85
N ASN A 197 -3.88 -1.94 -4.88
CA ASN A 197 -3.51 -0.53 -4.90
C ASN A 197 -1.98 -0.34 -4.88
N MET A 198 -1.27 -1.09 -4.03
CA MET A 198 0.19 -1.08 -4.01
C MET A 198 0.78 -1.51 -5.37
N LEU A 199 0.26 -2.59 -5.98
CA LEU A 199 0.71 -3.08 -7.28
C LEU A 199 0.44 -2.10 -8.43
N PHE A 200 -0.70 -1.41 -8.41
CA PHE A 200 -1.01 -0.34 -9.37
C PHE A 200 -0.02 0.81 -9.26
N ASN A 201 0.22 1.29 -8.04
CA ASN A 201 1.17 2.39 -7.80
C ASN A 201 2.61 2.00 -8.14
N TRP A 202 3.03 0.77 -7.87
CA TRP A 202 4.34 0.28 -8.28
C TRP A 202 4.54 0.38 -9.79
N ARG A 203 3.56 -0.07 -10.58
CA ARG A 203 3.62 -0.01 -12.03
C ARG A 203 3.59 1.42 -12.57
N MET A 204 2.79 2.29 -11.96
CA MET A 204 2.80 3.71 -12.29
C MET A 204 4.18 4.34 -12.01
N LEU A 205 4.85 3.94 -10.92
CA LEU A 205 6.23 4.35 -10.65
C LEU A 205 7.19 3.89 -11.77
N GLU A 206 7.09 2.63 -12.18
CA GLU A 206 7.98 2.07 -13.20
C GLU A 206 7.85 2.76 -14.56
N VAL A 207 6.64 3.18 -14.94
CA VAL A 207 6.40 3.85 -16.23
C VAL A 207 6.61 5.36 -16.21
N THR A 208 6.55 6.00 -15.04
CA THR A 208 6.66 7.46 -14.92
C THR A 208 7.95 7.94 -14.24
N GLY A 209 8.52 7.14 -13.36
CA GLY A 209 9.62 7.54 -12.48
C GLY A 209 9.25 8.56 -11.40
N ASP A 210 7.95 8.82 -11.17
CA ASP A 210 7.48 9.86 -10.25
C ASP A 210 7.33 9.31 -8.82
N ALA A 211 8.09 9.88 -7.88
CA ALA A 211 8.21 9.44 -6.49
C ALA A 211 6.87 9.36 -5.73
N LYS A 212 5.86 10.13 -6.12
CA LYS A 212 4.53 10.11 -5.48
C LYS A 212 3.86 8.73 -5.49
N TYR A 213 4.16 7.91 -6.49
CA TYR A 213 3.66 6.54 -6.55
C TYR A 213 4.37 5.63 -5.54
N ALA A 214 5.69 5.84 -5.33
CA ALA A 214 6.43 5.11 -4.31
C ALA A 214 5.93 5.44 -2.89
N ASP A 215 5.45 6.65 -2.65
CA ASP A 215 4.85 7.05 -1.36
C ASP A 215 3.57 6.27 -1.06
N ILE A 216 2.74 6.00 -2.07
CA ILE A 216 1.54 5.16 -1.90
C ILE A 216 1.93 3.68 -1.69
N VAL A 217 2.93 3.17 -2.44
CA VAL A 217 3.47 1.81 -2.23
C VAL A 217 3.93 1.65 -0.79
N GLU A 218 4.70 2.59 -0.26
CA GLU A 218 5.20 2.58 1.11
C GLU A 218 4.09 2.66 2.15
N THR A 219 3.16 3.61 1.97
CA THR A 219 2.03 3.80 2.90
C THR A 219 1.15 2.55 2.95
N ALA A 220 0.79 1.98 1.79
CA ALA A 220 -0.01 0.76 1.74
C ALA A 220 0.75 -0.43 2.38
N LEU A 221 2.02 -0.62 2.02
CA LEU A 221 2.83 -1.73 2.54
C LEU A 221 2.92 -1.70 4.06
N TYR A 222 3.39 -0.59 4.63
CA TYR A 222 3.64 -0.48 6.08
C TYR A 222 2.36 -0.39 6.92
N ASN A 223 1.22 -0.09 6.35
CA ASN A 223 -0.02 0.04 7.12
C ASN A 223 -1.07 -1.01 6.69
N SER A 224 -1.76 -0.82 5.58
CA SER A 224 -2.93 -1.63 5.22
C SER A 224 -2.61 -3.04 4.70
N VAL A 225 -1.40 -3.28 4.18
CA VAL A 225 -0.96 -4.62 3.76
C VAL A 225 -0.48 -5.42 4.96
N LEU A 226 0.44 -4.86 5.77
CA LEU A 226 0.97 -5.54 6.94
C LEU A 226 -0.08 -5.73 8.05
N SER A 227 -1.12 -4.89 8.14
CA SER A 227 -2.24 -5.14 9.05
C SER A 227 -3.00 -6.42 8.72
N GLY A 228 -2.94 -6.89 7.47
CA GLY A 228 -3.57 -8.12 7.01
C GLY A 228 -3.02 -9.40 7.64
N VAL A 229 -1.88 -9.35 8.35
CA VAL A 229 -1.23 -10.51 8.97
C VAL A 229 -0.82 -10.20 10.40
N SER A 230 -0.90 -11.20 11.29
CA SER A 230 -0.43 -11.06 12.68
C SER A 230 1.09 -10.98 12.75
N LEU A 231 1.62 -10.41 13.85
CA LEU A 231 3.07 -10.26 14.05
C LEU A 231 3.83 -11.59 14.08
N ASP A 232 3.15 -12.68 14.49
CA ASP A 232 3.70 -14.04 14.45
C ASP A 232 3.52 -14.75 13.10
N GLY A 233 2.86 -14.08 12.11
CA GLY A 233 2.66 -14.60 10.76
C GLY A 233 1.60 -15.68 10.59
N LYS A 234 0.80 -16.01 11.63
CA LYS A 234 -0.10 -17.17 11.62
C LYS A 234 -1.56 -16.85 11.41
N LYS A 235 -1.98 -15.60 11.65
CA LYS A 235 -3.37 -15.18 11.60
C LYS A 235 -3.53 -14.01 10.64
N TYR A 236 -4.72 -13.91 10.04
CA TYR A 236 -4.98 -12.97 8.95
C TYR A 236 -6.27 -12.20 9.15
N PHE A 237 -6.32 -10.98 8.63
CA PHE A 237 -7.54 -10.22 8.37
C PHE A 237 -7.94 -10.32 6.90
N TYR A 238 -9.24 -10.45 6.66
CA TYR A 238 -9.84 -10.21 5.36
C TYR A 238 -10.04 -8.71 5.15
N THR A 239 -10.72 -8.05 6.10
CA THR A 239 -11.01 -6.62 6.11
C THR A 239 -10.15 -5.87 7.12
N ASN A 240 -9.86 -4.61 6.83
CA ASN A 240 -8.99 -3.76 7.65
C ASN A 240 -9.74 -2.48 8.07
N PRO A 241 -10.63 -2.55 9.08
CA PRO A 241 -11.39 -1.39 9.58
C PRO A 241 -10.45 -0.39 10.26
N LEU A 242 -10.88 0.88 10.30
CA LEU A 242 -10.17 1.93 11.01
C LEU A 242 -10.74 2.20 12.40
N ARG A 243 -11.81 1.52 12.74
CA ARG A 243 -12.41 1.55 14.07
C ARG A 243 -13.08 0.23 14.41
N ILE A 244 -12.84 -0.27 15.61
CA ILE A 244 -13.53 -1.41 16.21
C ILE A 244 -14.17 -0.92 17.52
N SER A 245 -15.48 -1.03 17.62
CA SER A 245 -16.25 -0.76 18.82
C SER A 245 -16.88 -2.05 19.34
N ALA A 246 -16.90 -2.20 20.67
CA ALA A 246 -17.59 -3.30 21.31
C ALA A 246 -19.12 -3.18 21.18
N ASP A 247 -19.62 -1.94 21.16
CA ASP A 247 -21.04 -1.61 21.19
C ASP A 247 -21.69 -1.53 19.79
N LEU A 248 -21.03 -2.02 18.73
CA LEU A 248 -21.61 -2.03 17.39
C LEU A 248 -22.84 -2.94 17.36
N PRO A 249 -24.05 -2.42 17.07
CA PRO A 249 -25.32 -3.15 17.28
C PRO A 249 -25.63 -4.16 16.17
N TYR A 250 -24.69 -4.41 15.26
CA TYR A 250 -24.83 -5.37 14.16
C TYR A 250 -23.53 -6.12 13.90
N THR A 251 -23.63 -7.28 13.29
CA THR A 251 -22.49 -8.13 12.93
C THR A 251 -22.07 -7.87 11.49
N LEU A 252 -20.81 -7.58 11.28
CA LEU A 252 -20.22 -7.54 9.93
C LEU A 252 -19.86 -8.95 9.47
N ARG A 253 -19.83 -9.15 8.16
CA ARG A 253 -19.55 -10.44 7.54
C ARG A 253 -18.20 -11.04 7.97
N TRP A 254 -17.17 -10.22 8.18
CA TRP A 254 -15.83 -10.68 8.48
C TRP A 254 -15.49 -10.47 9.96
N PRO A 255 -14.67 -11.38 10.57
CA PRO A 255 -14.29 -11.26 11.97
C PRO A 255 -13.58 -9.94 12.28
N LYS A 256 -13.80 -9.43 13.49
CA LYS A 256 -13.09 -8.27 14.07
C LYS A 256 -11.70 -8.65 14.59
N GLU A 257 -11.33 -9.91 14.57
CA GLU A 257 -10.05 -10.45 15.03
C GLU A 257 -9.39 -11.22 13.90
N ARG A 258 -8.04 -11.26 13.89
CA ARG A 258 -7.31 -12.10 12.96
C ARG A 258 -7.55 -13.58 13.27
N THR A 259 -7.77 -14.36 12.24
CA THR A 259 -8.04 -15.81 12.35
C THR A 259 -6.99 -16.61 11.58
N GLU A 260 -6.72 -17.84 12.02
CA GLU A 260 -5.81 -18.75 11.35
C GLU A 260 -6.38 -19.24 10.01
N TYR A 261 -7.71 -19.28 9.92
CA TYR A 261 -8.42 -19.68 8.71
C TYR A 261 -9.49 -18.67 8.34
N ILE A 262 -9.50 -18.29 7.08
CA ILE A 262 -10.50 -17.42 6.47
C ILE A 262 -11.23 -18.23 5.40
N SER A 263 -12.57 -18.26 5.43
CA SER A 263 -13.39 -19.03 4.48
C SER A 263 -13.20 -18.63 3.01
N CYS A 264 -12.83 -17.36 2.75
CA CYS A 264 -12.38 -16.89 1.44
C CYS A 264 -10.89 -16.56 1.55
N PHE A 265 -10.02 -17.46 1.14
CA PHE A 265 -8.58 -17.40 1.45
C PHE A 265 -7.72 -16.78 0.35
N CYS A 266 -8.22 -15.80 -0.41
CA CYS A 266 -7.40 -15.02 -1.34
C CYS A 266 -6.37 -14.13 -0.62
N CYS A 267 -6.74 -13.55 0.52
CA CYS A 267 -5.91 -12.59 1.27
C CYS A 267 -4.64 -13.22 1.88
N PRO A 268 -4.66 -14.38 2.55
CA PRO A 268 -3.45 -14.95 3.12
C PRO A 268 -2.32 -15.22 2.10
N PRO A 269 -2.54 -15.97 1.01
CA PRO A 269 -1.49 -16.21 0.02
C PRO A 269 -1.07 -14.93 -0.72
N ASN A 270 -1.98 -13.97 -0.91
CA ASN A 270 -1.66 -12.69 -1.51
C ASN A 270 -0.73 -11.86 -0.60
N THR A 271 -1.01 -11.83 0.70
CA THR A 271 -0.15 -11.18 1.69
C THR A 271 1.24 -11.84 1.74
N LEU A 272 1.30 -13.17 1.83
CA LEU A 272 2.57 -13.90 1.84
C LEU A 272 3.39 -13.63 0.58
N ARG A 273 2.77 -13.67 -0.60
CA ARG A 273 3.42 -13.29 -1.87
C ARG A 273 3.99 -11.88 -1.79
N THR A 274 3.21 -10.91 -1.31
CA THR A 274 3.62 -9.51 -1.25
C THR A 274 4.78 -9.30 -0.29
N VAL A 275 4.76 -9.93 0.89
CA VAL A 275 5.86 -9.86 1.86
C VAL A 275 7.14 -10.49 1.29
N CYS A 276 7.03 -11.67 0.64
CA CYS A 276 8.17 -12.31 -0.01
C CYS A 276 8.76 -11.49 -1.17
N GLN A 277 7.94 -10.68 -1.83
CA GLN A 277 8.34 -9.81 -2.95
C GLN A 277 8.75 -8.41 -2.51
N ALA A 278 8.60 -8.03 -1.22
CA ALA A 278 8.84 -6.66 -0.75
C ALA A 278 10.22 -6.11 -1.12
N GLN A 279 11.23 -6.97 -1.15
CA GLN A 279 12.59 -6.61 -1.59
C GLN A 279 12.66 -6.11 -3.04
N ASN A 280 11.74 -6.54 -3.91
CA ASN A 280 11.73 -6.14 -5.33
C ASN A 280 11.27 -4.68 -5.51
N TYR A 281 10.62 -4.11 -4.50
CA TYR A 281 10.18 -2.71 -4.51
C TYR A 281 11.22 -1.74 -3.94
N ALA A 282 12.36 -2.25 -3.43
CA ALA A 282 13.39 -1.40 -2.82
C ALA A 282 14.12 -0.52 -3.84
N TYR A 283 14.32 -1.04 -5.05
CA TYR A 283 15.12 -0.35 -6.07
C TYR A 283 14.51 -0.45 -7.46
N THR A 284 14.70 0.62 -8.24
CA THR A 284 14.56 0.59 -9.70
C THR A 284 15.94 0.83 -10.31
N VAL A 285 16.28 0.07 -11.35
CA VAL A 285 17.58 0.13 -12.01
C VAL A 285 17.39 0.55 -13.47
N THR A 286 18.14 1.57 -13.89
CA THR A 286 18.20 2.03 -15.28
C THR A 286 19.59 1.74 -15.86
N PRO A 287 19.86 2.00 -17.16
CA PRO A 287 21.17 1.74 -17.76
C PRO A 287 22.36 2.39 -17.04
N ASN A 288 22.14 3.51 -16.35
CA ASN A 288 23.19 4.31 -15.69
C ASN A 288 22.81 4.85 -14.31
N ALA A 289 21.74 4.35 -13.71
CA ALA A 289 21.31 4.84 -12.39
C ALA A 289 20.61 3.76 -11.54
N VAL A 290 20.58 4.01 -10.22
CA VAL A 290 19.82 3.26 -9.23
C VAL A 290 18.92 4.23 -8.47
N TYR A 291 17.64 3.93 -8.40
CA TYR A 291 16.64 4.63 -7.60
C TYR A 291 16.36 3.83 -6.33
N CYS A 292 16.57 4.43 -5.18
CA CYS A 292 16.19 3.88 -3.88
C CYS A 292 14.73 4.28 -3.61
N ASN A 293 13.79 3.37 -3.87
CA ASN A 293 12.34 3.65 -3.76
C ASN A 293 11.81 3.39 -2.35
N LEU A 294 12.25 2.30 -1.71
CA LEU A 294 11.91 1.97 -0.33
C LEU A 294 13.18 1.80 0.50
N TYR A 295 13.11 2.28 1.73
CA TYR A 295 14.20 2.14 2.69
C TYR A 295 14.00 0.94 3.60
N GLY A 296 15.11 0.27 3.95
CA GLY A 296 15.15 -0.91 4.80
C GLY A 296 16.53 -1.55 4.73
N ALA A 297 16.96 -2.26 5.77
CA ALA A 297 18.26 -2.95 5.76
C ALA A 297 18.28 -4.06 4.71
N ASN A 298 19.11 -3.87 3.67
CA ASN A 298 19.18 -4.80 2.53
C ASN A 298 20.51 -4.67 1.77
N THR A 299 20.67 -5.51 0.74
CA THR A 299 21.82 -5.49 -0.16
C THR A 299 21.33 -5.56 -1.61
N LEU A 300 21.84 -4.69 -2.47
CA LEU A 300 21.67 -4.74 -3.92
C LEU A 300 22.96 -5.21 -4.59
N ALA A 301 22.84 -6.18 -5.49
CA ALA A 301 23.91 -6.55 -6.45
C ALA A 301 23.30 -6.59 -7.84
N THR A 302 23.79 -5.74 -8.74
CA THR A 302 23.24 -5.63 -10.10
C THR A 302 24.32 -5.22 -11.11
N THR A 303 23.95 -5.15 -12.39
CA THR A 303 24.81 -4.68 -13.46
C THR A 303 24.12 -3.57 -14.23
N LEU A 304 24.65 -2.36 -14.15
CA LEU A 304 24.20 -1.24 -14.98
C LEU A 304 24.75 -1.43 -16.40
N LYS A 305 23.86 -1.33 -17.40
CA LYS A 305 24.20 -1.57 -18.81
C LYS A 305 25.37 -0.71 -19.29
N GLU A 306 25.43 0.55 -18.85
CA GLU A 306 26.44 1.51 -19.31
C GLU A 306 27.71 1.53 -18.46
N THR A 307 27.63 1.18 -17.17
CA THR A 307 28.76 1.33 -16.24
C THR A 307 29.34 0.01 -15.75
N GLY A 308 28.54 -1.03 -15.61
CA GLY A 308 28.99 -2.36 -15.17
C GLY A 308 28.44 -2.77 -13.82
N LYS A 309 29.10 -3.73 -13.17
CA LYS A 309 28.66 -4.29 -11.88
C LYS A 309 28.74 -3.27 -10.78
N ILE A 310 27.69 -3.23 -9.97
CA ILE A 310 27.62 -2.42 -8.76
C ILE A 310 27.04 -3.24 -7.60
N GLY A 311 27.43 -2.90 -6.39
CA GLY A 311 26.88 -3.44 -5.15
C GLY A 311 26.64 -2.31 -4.16
N LEU A 312 25.51 -2.34 -3.48
CA LEU A 312 25.14 -1.43 -2.42
C LEU A 312 24.68 -2.21 -1.20
N VAL A 313 25.03 -1.74 -0.02
CA VAL A 313 24.45 -2.18 1.26
C VAL A 313 23.72 -1.00 1.86
N GLN A 314 22.47 -1.21 2.24
CA GLN A 314 21.66 -0.23 2.96
C GLN A 314 21.55 -0.68 4.42
N GLU A 315 22.02 0.19 5.34
CA GLU A 315 21.98 0.01 6.79
C GLU A 315 21.03 1.06 7.38
N THR A 316 19.99 0.64 8.10
CA THR A 316 18.99 1.55 8.68
C THR A 316 18.10 0.82 9.69
N GLU A 317 17.51 1.57 10.62
CA GLU A 317 16.38 1.12 11.45
C GLU A 317 15.02 1.63 10.91
N TYR A 318 14.95 2.00 9.63
CA TYR A 318 13.69 2.38 9.01
C TYR A 318 12.66 1.24 9.05
N PRO A 319 11.38 1.51 9.35
CA PRO A 319 10.65 2.79 9.40
C PRO A 319 10.67 3.48 10.78
N TRP A 320 11.50 3.03 11.72
CA TRP A 320 11.56 3.58 13.07
C TRP A 320 12.38 4.85 13.17
N GLU A 321 13.43 4.95 12.37
CA GLU A 321 14.36 6.07 12.30
C GLU A 321 14.54 6.51 10.84
N GLY A 322 14.68 7.82 10.63
CA GLY A 322 14.86 8.41 9.30
C GLY A 322 16.29 8.38 8.78
N ALA A 323 17.23 7.79 9.51
CA ALA A 323 18.62 7.68 9.10
C ALA A 323 18.86 6.45 8.23
N VAL A 324 19.46 6.65 7.06
CA VAL A 324 19.80 5.61 6.10
C VAL A 324 21.24 5.78 5.65
N LYS A 325 22.02 4.72 5.75
CA LYS A 325 23.40 4.68 5.29
C LYS A 325 23.52 3.71 4.12
N LEU A 326 23.99 4.19 2.97
CA LEU A 326 24.27 3.35 1.81
C LEU A 326 25.77 3.26 1.61
N THR A 327 26.32 2.04 1.54
CA THR A 327 27.72 1.78 1.28
C THR A 327 27.89 1.10 -0.07
N VAL A 328 28.75 1.63 -0.94
CA VAL A 328 29.12 1.03 -2.21
C VAL A 328 30.07 -0.14 -1.94
N THR A 329 29.61 -1.37 -2.13
CA THR A 329 30.40 -2.59 -1.88
C THR A 329 31.10 -3.12 -3.13
N GLU A 330 30.54 -2.82 -4.30
CA GLU A 330 31.14 -3.08 -5.60
C GLU A 330 30.91 -1.87 -6.52
N ALA A 331 31.93 -1.44 -7.23
CA ALA A 331 31.90 -0.33 -8.18
C ALA A 331 32.54 -0.75 -9.52
N PRO A 332 32.20 -0.10 -10.64
CA PRO A 332 32.82 -0.35 -11.92
C PRO A 332 34.34 -0.20 -11.88
N LYS A 333 35.07 -1.03 -12.64
CA LYS A 333 36.54 -0.98 -12.67
C LYS A 333 37.04 0.43 -13.04
N PRO A 334 38.12 0.93 -12.38
CA PRO A 334 38.65 2.27 -12.59
C PRO A 334 38.97 2.62 -14.04
N SER A 335 39.28 1.61 -14.88
CA SER A 335 39.57 1.79 -16.30
C SER A 335 38.36 2.29 -17.12
N LYS A 336 37.14 2.14 -16.60
CA LYS A 336 35.92 2.60 -17.29
C LYS A 336 35.44 3.98 -16.87
N LYS A 337 35.95 4.57 -15.75
CA LYS A 337 35.69 5.94 -15.22
C LYS A 337 34.31 6.54 -15.55
N LYS A 338 33.26 5.72 -15.54
CA LYS A 338 31.90 6.19 -15.82
C LYS A 338 31.18 6.51 -14.53
N ALA A 339 30.61 7.71 -14.47
CA ALA A 339 29.72 8.11 -13.39
C ALA A 339 28.38 7.36 -13.53
N PHE A 340 27.73 7.11 -12.42
CA PHE A 340 26.32 6.75 -12.38
C PHE A 340 25.61 7.50 -11.24
N SER A 341 24.29 7.62 -11.36
CA SER A 341 23.48 8.32 -10.39
C SER A 341 22.88 7.36 -9.37
N LEU A 342 22.94 7.77 -8.10
CA LEU A 342 22.07 7.25 -7.05
C LEU A 342 20.97 8.27 -6.80
N PHE A 343 19.73 7.84 -6.93
CA PHE A 343 18.54 8.64 -6.63
C PHE A 343 17.94 8.18 -5.31
N LEU A 344 17.87 9.06 -4.33
CA LEU A 344 17.33 8.81 -3.00
C LEU A 344 15.93 9.41 -2.93
N ARG A 345 14.92 8.61 -2.70
CA ARG A 345 13.55 9.12 -2.58
C ARG A 345 13.42 10.06 -1.38
N VAL A 346 12.76 11.18 -1.60
CA VAL A 346 12.30 12.11 -0.57
C VAL A 346 10.82 11.85 -0.34
N PRO A 347 10.43 11.12 0.71
CA PRO A 347 9.04 10.77 0.97
C PRO A 347 8.13 11.99 1.15
N ASP A 348 6.81 11.82 0.94
CA ASP A 348 5.78 12.86 1.11
C ASP A 348 5.78 13.49 2.51
N TRP A 349 6.05 12.69 3.53
CA TRP A 349 6.07 13.09 4.94
C TRP A 349 7.36 13.83 5.35
N CYS A 350 8.42 13.77 4.51
CA CYS A 350 9.74 14.33 4.81
C CYS A 350 9.80 15.82 4.43
N GLU A 351 9.86 16.68 5.43
CA GLU A 351 10.01 18.13 5.23
C GLU A 351 11.47 18.58 5.19
N LYS A 352 12.33 17.90 5.95
CA LYS A 352 13.75 18.23 6.06
C LYS A 352 14.58 16.95 5.96
N ALA A 353 15.61 17.02 5.14
CA ALA A 353 16.60 15.95 5.05
C ALA A 353 18.01 16.53 4.88
N THR A 354 19.00 15.75 5.28
CA THR A 354 20.41 16.04 5.09
C THR A 354 21.09 14.91 4.33
N LEU A 355 21.99 15.28 3.44
CA LEU A 355 22.74 14.35 2.61
C LEU A 355 24.24 14.59 2.79
N LYS A 356 25.00 13.52 3.06
CA LYS A 356 26.46 13.55 3.05
C LYS A 356 26.98 12.43 2.17
N VAL A 357 28.12 12.66 1.56
CA VAL A 357 28.86 11.64 0.81
C VAL A 357 30.29 11.59 1.35
N ASN A 358 30.71 10.46 1.89
CA ASN A 358 32.03 10.28 2.55
C ASN A 358 32.25 11.30 3.68
N GLY A 359 31.20 11.64 4.45
CA GLY A 359 31.24 12.61 5.53
C GLY A 359 31.07 14.08 5.08
N GLU A 360 31.23 14.37 3.79
CA GLU A 360 31.11 15.73 3.26
C GLU A 360 29.65 16.07 2.92
N PRO A 361 29.12 17.22 3.40
CA PRO A 361 27.76 17.64 3.09
C PRO A 361 27.54 17.90 1.60
N VAL A 362 26.44 17.36 1.06
CA VAL A 362 25.96 17.70 -0.28
C VAL A 362 24.94 18.82 -0.15
N GLN A 363 25.23 19.96 -0.76
CA GLN A 363 24.34 21.12 -0.75
C GLN A 363 23.14 20.87 -1.68
N GLY A 364 21.92 21.14 -1.20
CA GLY A 364 20.72 21.00 -1.98
C GLY A 364 19.46 21.26 -1.16
N THR A 365 18.35 21.49 -1.85
CA THR A 365 17.01 21.52 -1.24
C THR A 365 16.24 20.32 -1.74
N TRP A 366 15.89 19.45 -0.81
CA TRP A 366 15.21 18.19 -1.10
C TRP A 366 13.70 18.38 -0.91
N LYS A 367 12.96 18.29 -1.99
CA LYS A 367 11.49 18.45 -1.97
C LYS A 367 10.82 17.10 -1.76
N ALA A 368 9.78 17.05 -0.93
CA ALA A 368 8.92 15.89 -0.80
C ALA A 368 8.36 15.45 -2.17
N ASN A 369 8.06 14.18 -2.31
CA ASN A 369 7.61 13.56 -3.57
C ASN A 369 8.60 13.68 -4.75
N THR A 370 9.91 13.71 -4.47
CA THR A 370 10.96 13.75 -5.48
C THR A 370 12.09 12.78 -5.17
N TYR A 371 13.15 12.82 -5.97
CA TYR A 371 14.41 12.12 -5.71
C TYR A 371 15.55 13.11 -5.57
N ALA A 372 16.40 12.89 -4.57
CA ALA A 372 17.69 13.55 -4.44
C ALA A 372 18.73 12.78 -5.28
N GLU A 373 19.33 13.43 -6.27
CA GLU A 373 20.33 12.80 -7.14
C GLU A 373 21.76 13.04 -6.61
N VAL A 374 22.55 11.97 -6.63
CA VAL A 374 24.00 12.04 -6.45
C VAL A 374 24.67 11.38 -7.65
N ASN A 375 25.19 12.17 -8.58
CA ASN A 375 25.92 11.70 -9.75
C ASN A 375 27.43 11.81 -9.55
N ARG A 376 28.16 10.70 -9.58
CA ARG A 376 29.62 10.70 -9.46
C ARG A 376 30.26 9.40 -9.96
N ILE A 377 31.59 9.38 -10.06
CA ILE A 377 32.37 8.16 -10.22
C ILE A 377 32.53 7.53 -8.84
N TRP A 378 31.76 6.48 -8.61
CA TRP A 378 31.75 5.76 -7.34
C TRP A 378 32.93 4.81 -7.20
N LYS A 379 33.38 4.63 -5.96
CA LYS A 379 34.43 3.68 -5.57
C LYS A 379 33.88 2.74 -4.50
N LYS A 380 34.42 1.53 -4.44
CA LYS A 380 34.16 0.62 -3.33
C LYS A 380 34.56 1.30 -2.00
N GLY A 381 33.68 1.29 -1.05
CA GLY A 381 33.81 1.94 0.25
C GLY A 381 33.21 3.36 0.32
N ASP A 382 32.80 3.95 -0.81
CA ASP A 382 32.06 5.23 -0.75
C ASP A 382 30.77 5.05 0.05
N CYS A 383 30.44 6.05 0.86
CA CYS A 383 29.32 6.04 1.78
C CYS A 383 28.41 7.23 1.55
N VAL A 384 27.10 6.99 1.50
CA VAL A 384 26.06 8.03 1.49
C VAL A 384 25.32 7.96 2.81
N GLU A 385 25.25 9.08 3.52
CA GLU A 385 24.45 9.25 4.72
C GLU A 385 23.24 10.14 4.37
N TRP A 386 22.06 9.55 4.41
CA TRP A 386 20.78 10.18 4.12
C TRP A 386 19.95 10.21 5.41
N VAL A 387 19.67 11.39 5.95
CA VAL A 387 18.93 11.55 7.21
C VAL A 387 17.69 12.40 6.96
N MET A 388 16.52 11.78 7.14
CA MET A 388 15.20 12.38 7.01
C MET A 388 14.63 12.70 8.39
N ASP A 389 14.23 13.95 8.62
CA ASP A 389 13.52 14.33 9.85
C ASP A 389 12.14 13.64 9.89
N MET A 390 11.82 13.01 11.03
CA MET A 390 10.63 12.16 11.19
C MET A 390 9.81 12.60 12.42
N PRO A 391 9.22 13.82 12.39
CA PRO A 391 8.39 14.29 13.47
C PRO A 391 7.06 13.52 13.54
N VAL A 392 6.46 13.52 14.73
CA VAL A 392 5.06 13.10 14.89
C VAL A 392 4.16 14.22 14.37
N LYS A 393 3.20 13.86 13.49
CA LYS A 393 2.24 14.80 12.88
C LYS A 393 0.81 14.40 13.21
N LEU A 394 -0.03 15.40 13.47
CA LEU A 394 -1.49 15.27 13.47
C LEU A 394 -1.99 15.68 12.10
N LEU A 395 -2.81 14.83 11.46
CA LEU A 395 -3.42 15.11 10.17
C LEU A 395 -4.94 15.16 10.30
N GLU A 396 -5.56 16.13 9.62
CA GLU A 396 -7.01 16.24 9.44
C GLU A 396 -7.38 15.68 8.05
N ALA A 397 -8.61 15.20 7.92
CA ALA A 397 -9.15 14.81 6.62
C ALA A 397 -9.86 15.99 5.94
N ASN A 398 -10.08 15.85 4.61
CA ASN A 398 -10.93 16.78 3.89
C ASN A 398 -12.33 16.84 4.56
N PRO A 399 -12.90 18.04 4.79
CA PRO A 399 -14.20 18.19 5.48
C PRO A 399 -15.39 17.50 4.79
N LEU A 400 -15.26 17.13 3.51
CA LEU A 400 -16.25 16.35 2.78
C LEU A 400 -16.27 14.86 3.20
N ALA A 401 -15.22 14.37 3.86
CA ALA A 401 -15.23 13.06 4.52
C ALA A 401 -15.96 13.18 5.88
N GLU A 402 -17.28 13.11 5.84
CA GLU A 402 -18.16 13.48 6.96
C GLU A 402 -17.92 12.64 8.22
N GLU A 403 -17.66 11.34 8.09
CA GLU A 403 -17.49 10.42 9.23
C GLU A 403 -16.23 10.70 10.06
N ILE A 404 -15.27 11.44 9.54
CA ILE A 404 -14.01 11.76 10.21
C ILE A 404 -13.78 13.26 10.38
N ARG A 405 -14.84 14.03 10.19
CA ARG A 405 -14.83 15.48 10.44
C ARG A 405 -14.51 15.78 11.91
N ASN A 406 -13.62 16.75 12.13
CA ASN A 406 -13.13 17.13 13.47
C ASN A 406 -12.41 15.99 14.23
N GLN A 407 -11.87 15.03 13.50
CA GLN A 407 -10.98 13.99 14.02
C GLN A 407 -9.58 14.17 13.45
N VAL A 408 -8.61 13.64 14.16
CA VAL A 408 -7.21 13.60 13.75
C VAL A 408 -6.69 12.18 13.73
N VAL A 409 -5.75 11.95 12.85
CA VAL A 409 -4.91 10.74 12.83
C VAL A 409 -3.48 11.14 13.15
N VAL A 410 -2.77 10.27 13.84
CA VAL A 410 -1.35 10.43 14.15
C VAL A 410 -0.52 9.68 13.13
N LYS A 411 0.45 10.38 12.54
CA LYS A 411 1.43 9.77 11.60
C LYS A 411 2.85 10.12 12.03
N ARG A 412 3.79 9.15 11.91
CA ARG A 412 5.22 9.40 12.07
C ARG A 412 5.98 8.65 10.98
N GLY A 413 6.66 9.40 10.11
CA GLY A 413 7.22 8.84 8.89
C GLY A 413 6.13 8.13 8.05
N PRO A 414 6.37 6.91 7.55
CA PRO A 414 5.40 6.17 6.77
C PRO A 414 4.27 5.53 7.62
N LEU A 415 4.41 5.52 8.96
CA LEU A 415 3.53 4.77 9.84
C LEU A 415 2.33 5.61 10.30
N VAL A 416 1.14 5.04 10.16
CA VAL A 416 -0.10 5.50 10.78
C VAL A 416 -0.24 4.82 12.13
N TYR A 417 -0.69 5.57 13.13
CA TYR A 417 -0.87 5.09 14.50
C TYR A 417 -2.35 4.97 14.85
N CYS A 418 -2.65 4.05 15.77
CA CYS A 418 -3.99 3.85 16.31
C CYS A 418 -3.95 3.73 17.84
N LEU A 419 -5.09 3.94 18.47
CA LEU A 419 -5.32 3.73 19.90
C LEU A 419 -6.09 2.43 20.10
N GLU A 420 -5.60 1.54 20.94
CA GLU A 420 -6.36 0.39 21.47
C GLU A 420 -6.87 0.71 22.88
N SER A 421 -8.05 0.21 23.25
CA SER A 421 -8.66 0.49 24.56
C SER A 421 -7.81 0.07 25.75
N MET A 422 -6.99 -0.97 25.58
CA MET A 422 -6.04 -1.43 26.61
C MET A 422 -4.86 -0.47 26.85
N ASP A 423 -4.65 0.49 25.95
CA ASP A 423 -3.58 1.49 26.04
C ASP A 423 -4.07 2.83 26.60
N ILE A 424 -5.28 2.87 27.17
CA ILE A 424 -5.83 4.01 27.86
C ILE A 424 -5.71 3.75 29.37
N GLU A 425 -4.99 4.62 30.08
CA GLU A 425 -4.87 4.52 31.54
C GLU A 425 -6.26 4.53 32.19
N GLY A 426 -6.51 3.61 33.14
CA GLY A 426 -7.79 3.48 33.83
C GLY A 426 -8.87 2.69 33.07
N GLY A 427 -8.59 2.15 31.87
CA GLY A 427 -9.50 1.25 31.16
C GLY A 427 -10.76 1.95 30.59
N HIS A 428 -10.64 3.22 30.23
CA HIS A 428 -11.74 3.99 29.64
C HIS A 428 -12.03 3.58 28.20
N LYS A 429 -13.25 3.86 27.72
CA LYS A 429 -13.64 3.63 26.32
C LYS A 429 -12.91 4.58 25.38
N ILE A 430 -12.59 4.10 24.17
CA ILE A 430 -11.92 4.92 23.16
C ILE A 430 -12.73 6.17 22.77
N ASP A 431 -14.06 6.10 22.86
CA ASP A 431 -14.97 7.18 22.49
C ASP A 431 -14.92 8.38 23.45
N ASN A 432 -14.37 8.17 24.64
CA ASN A 432 -14.22 9.21 25.65
C ASN A 432 -12.88 9.94 25.55
N VAL A 433 -11.98 9.52 24.65
CA VAL A 433 -10.66 10.12 24.50
C VAL A 433 -10.67 11.20 23.44
N LEU A 434 -10.23 12.41 23.82
CA LEU A 434 -10.04 13.55 22.91
C LEU A 434 -8.55 13.87 22.80
N ILE A 435 -8.08 14.12 21.60
CA ILE A 435 -6.69 14.50 21.32
C ILE A 435 -6.55 16.02 21.34
N PRO A 436 -5.80 16.62 22.28
CA PRO A 436 -5.48 18.03 22.23
C PRO A 436 -4.69 18.39 20.96
N ALA A 437 -4.97 19.54 20.34
CA ALA A 437 -4.26 19.96 19.15
C ALA A 437 -2.75 20.19 19.40
N ASP A 438 -2.38 20.47 20.64
CA ASP A 438 -1.01 20.69 21.11
C ASP A 438 -0.40 19.46 21.81
N ILE A 439 -1.01 18.28 21.69
CA ILE A 439 -0.53 17.05 22.33
C ILE A 439 0.94 16.80 21.96
N ARG A 440 1.73 16.47 22.98
CA ARG A 440 3.11 16.02 22.79
C ARG A 440 3.16 14.51 22.88
N LEU A 441 3.49 13.87 21.77
CA LEU A 441 3.62 12.43 21.63
C LEU A 441 5.10 12.07 21.54
N THR A 442 5.57 11.24 22.48
CA THR A 442 6.99 10.86 22.59
C THR A 442 7.20 9.43 22.11
N PRO A 443 8.09 9.21 21.11
CA PRO A 443 8.43 7.86 20.66
C PRO A 443 9.06 7.01 21.77
N LYS A 444 8.60 5.76 21.88
CA LYS A 444 9.09 4.78 22.86
C LYS A 444 9.21 3.39 22.23
N LYS A 445 10.40 2.81 22.27
CA LYS A 445 10.61 1.42 21.84
C LYS A 445 9.93 0.48 22.83
N ILE A 446 9.05 -0.39 22.36
CA ILE A 446 8.38 -1.45 23.11
C ILE A 446 8.39 -2.75 22.30
N THR A 447 7.88 -3.83 22.91
CA THR A 447 7.75 -5.14 22.26
C THR A 447 6.30 -5.59 22.32
N ILE A 448 5.74 -6.02 21.19
CA ILE A 448 4.43 -6.67 21.10
C ILE A 448 4.65 -8.04 20.46
N GLU A 449 4.22 -9.12 21.12
CA GLU A 449 4.37 -10.50 20.63
C GLU A 449 5.79 -10.81 20.13
N GLY A 450 6.80 -10.36 20.83
CA GLY A 450 8.21 -10.53 20.48
C GLY A 450 8.73 -9.60 19.38
N SER A 451 7.88 -8.81 18.75
CA SER A 451 8.25 -7.87 17.69
C SER A 451 8.57 -6.48 18.27
N PRO A 452 9.76 -5.90 17.99
CA PRO A 452 10.07 -4.53 18.40
C PRO A 452 9.29 -3.54 17.59
N ILE A 453 8.67 -2.57 18.25
CA ILE A 453 7.94 -1.46 17.61
C ILE A 453 8.26 -0.14 18.32
N VAL A 454 7.98 0.98 17.66
CA VAL A 454 8.00 2.31 18.29
C VAL A 454 6.57 2.75 18.51
N ALA A 455 6.14 2.79 19.76
CA ALA A 455 4.89 3.38 20.21
C ALA A 455 5.05 4.89 20.45
N LEU A 456 3.94 5.60 20.62
CA LEU A 456 3.90 7.02 20.95
C LEU A 456 3.12 7.21 22.25
N ASP A 457 3.79 7.65 23.32
CA ASP A 457 3.18 7.94 24.62
C ASP A 457 2.83 9.43 24.73
N GLY A 458 1.66 9.74 25.28
CA GLY A 458 1.22 11.12 25.50
C GLY A 458 0.06 11.25 26.45
N THR A 459 -0.36 12.50 26.72
CA THR A 459 -1.50 12.80 27.58
C THR A 459 -2.62 13.41 26.75
N ALA A 460 -3.74 12.70 26.69
CA ALA A 460 -4.98 13.11 26.07
C ALA A 460 -5.95 13.68 27.12
N ARG A 461 -7.17 14.06 26.69
CA ARG A 461 -8.25 14.48 27.55
C ARG A 461 -9.35 13.45 27.56
N LEU A 462 -9.98 13.26 28.71
CA LEU A 462 -11.07 12.33 28.89
C LEU A 462 -12.38 13.11 29.06
N VAL A 463 -13.39 12.73 28.28
CA VAL A 463 -14.77 13.20 28.48
C VAL A 463 -15.40 12.41 29.62
N ASP A 464 -16.17 13.07 30.47
CA ASP A 464 -16.91 12.39 31.54
C ASP A 464 -17.78 11.26 30.97
N GLU A 465 -17.70 10.08 31.58
CA GLU A 465 -18.51 8.92 31.19
C GLU A 465 -19.98 9.19 31.53
N VAL A 466 -20.79 9.38 30.50
CA VAL A 466 -22.23 9.50 30.59
C VAL A 466 -22.86 8.37 29.80
N SER A 467 -23.78 7.66 30.45
CA SER A 467 -24.54 6.59 29.79
C SER A 467 -25.37 7.14 28.63
N TRP A 468 -25.33 6.46 27.50
CA TRP A 468 -26.18 6.70 26.32
C TRP A 468 -27.51 5.93 26.36
N LYS A 469 -27.91 5.41 27.54
CA LYS A 469 -29.13 4.59 27.68
C LYS A 469 -30.33 5.31 27.05
N ASP A 470 -30.92 4.65 26.07
CA ASP A 470 -32.19 5.06 25.42
C ASP A 470 -32.23 6.51 24.90
N THR A 471 -31.06 7.12 24.65
CA THR A 471 -30.98 8.49 24.11
C THR A 471 -30.10 8.52 22.86
N LEU A 472 -30.58 9.24 21.84
CA LEU A 472 -29.80 9.49 20.61
C LEU A 472 -28.98 10.78 20.70
N TYR A 473 -29.44 11.74 21.49
CA TYR A 473 -28.80 13.05 21.70
C TYR A 473 -28.69 13.37 23.18
N ARG A 474 -27.63 14.08 23.55
CA ARG A 474 -27.39 14.58 24.90
C ARG A 474 -26.66 15.93 24.88
N GLU A 475 -26.65 16.65 25.98
CA GLU A 475 -25.76 17.80 26.16
C GLU A 475 -24.28 17.36 26.11
N VAL A 476 -23.42 18.26 25.63
CA VAL A 476 -22.00 18.02 25.55
C VAL A 476 -21.40 17.88 26.95
N GLY A 477 -20.70 16.78 27.19
CA GLY A 477 -19.99 16.54 28.46
C GLY A 477 -18.71 17.39 28.56
N LYS A 478 -18.24 17.61 29.79
CA LYS A 478 -16.96 18.26 30.05
C LYS A 478 -15.81 17.30 29.74
N ALA A 479 -14.71 17.82 29.17
CA ALA A 479 -13.53 17.07 28.79
C ALA A 479 -12.25 17.65 29.45
N ASP A 480 -12.19 17.57 30.78
CA ASP A 480 -11.19 18.29 31.57
C ASP A 480 -10.14 17.35 32.21
N LYS A 481 -10.36 16.04 32.26
CA LYS A 481 -9.47 15.11 32.93
C LYS A 481 -8.31 14.67 32.01
N PRO A 482 -7.04 14.82 32.42
CA PRO A 482 -5.94 14.25 31.66
C PRO A 482 -5.96 12.72 31.77
N VAL A 483 -5.60 12.04 30.70
CA VAL A 483 -5.45 10.60 30.64
C VAL A 483 -4.21 10.25 29.84
N HIS A 484 -3.38 9.36 30.39
CA HIS A 484 -2.24 8.83 29.63
C HIS A 484 -2.72 7.85 28.58
N ILE A 485 -2.21 8.01 27.36
CA ILE A 485 -2.49 7.10 26.24
C ILE A 485 -1.18 6.64 25.59
N ARG A 486 -1.25 5.46 24.98
CA ARG A 486 -0.20 4.94 24.11
C ARG A 486 -0.80 4.62 22.75
N LEU A 487 -0.21 5.17 21.70
CA LEU A 487 -0.55 4.84 20.33
C LEU A 487 0.46 3.83 19.78
N ILE A 488 -0.02 2.84 19.06
CA ILE A 488 0.83 1.85 18.38
C ILE A 488 0.67 1.96 16.87
N PRO A 489 1.65 1.48 16.06
CA PRO A 489 1.49 1.42 14.62
C PRO A 489 0.25 0.61 14.23
N TYR A 490 -0.54 1.13 13.30
CA TYR A 490 -1.80 0.51 12.85
C TYR A 490 -1.63 -0.96 12.42
N TYR A 491 -0.54 -1.33 11.76
CA TYR A 491 -0.35 -2.72 11.37
C TYR A 491 -0.23 -3.70 12.56
N ALA A 492 0.11 -3.20 13.75
CA ALA A 492 0.34 -4.00 14.96
C ALA A 492 -0.92 -4.19 15.81
N TRP A 493 -2.05 -3.51 15.51
CA TRP A 493 -3.26 -3.64 16.31
C TRP A 493 -3.83 -5.08 16.31
N GLY A 494 -4.59 -5.42 17.35
CA GLY A 494 -5.26 -6.72 17.47
C GLY A 494 -4.34 -7.92 17.64
N ASN A 495 -3.08 -7.71 18.06
CA ASN A 495 -2.14 -8.80 18.39
C ASN A 495 -2.11 -9.14 19.88
N ARG A 496 -2.70 -8.30 20.74
CA ARG A 496 -2.69 -8.45 22.22
C ARG A 496 -4.02 -8.92 22.79
N GLY A 497 -4.91 -9.51 21.98
CA GLY A 497 -6.25 -9.93 22.35
C GLY A 497 -7.34 -8.95 21.93
N LYS A 498 -8.57 -9.19 22.47
CA LYS A 498 -9.73 -8.37 22.13
C LYS A 498 -9.62 -6.97 22.73
N ALA A 499 -9.73 -5.96 21.89
CA ALA A 499 -9.76 -4.56 22.27
C ALA A 499 -10.61 -3.76 21.28
N GLU A 500 -11.13 -2.65 21.72
CA GLU A 500 -11.57 -1.60 20.79
C GLU A 500 -10.34 -0.93 20.19
N MET A 501 -10.47 -0.42 18.97
CA MET A 501 -9.39 0.26 18.27
C MET A 501 -9.93 1.43 17.48
N THR A 502 -9.18 2.53 17.40
CA THR A 502 -9.47 3.62 16.48
C THR A 502 -8.19 4.24 15.90
N VAL A 503 -8.25 4.56 14.61
CA VAL A 503 -7.21 5.33 13.90
C VAL A 503 -7.52 6.82 14.00
N TRP A 504 -8.79 7.19 13.81
CA TRP A 504 -9.25 8.57 13.89
C TRP A 504 -9.81 8.87 15.26
N MET A 505 -9.30 9.92 15.89
CA MET A 505 -9.64 10.32 17.24
C MET A 505 -10.19 11.75 17.25
N PRO A 506 -11.24 12.04 18.03
CA PRO A 506 -11.79 13.38 18.13
C PRO A 506 -10.74 14.41 18.56
N LEU A 507 -10.75 15.57 17.92
CA LEU A 507 -9.84 16.67 18.21
C LEU A 507 -10.42 17.62 19.25
N ALA A 508 -9.72 17.83 20.35
CA ALA A 508 -9.97 18.93 21.26
C ALA A 508 -9.20 20.17 20.78
N ARG A 509 -9.88 21.10 20.14
CA ARG A 509 -9.28 22.42 19.82
C ARG A 509 -9.15 23.23 21.12
N THR A 510 -7.96 23.68 21.44
CA THR A 510 -7.74 24.59 22.57
C THR A 510 -8.44 25.91 22.26
N ASN A 511 -9.34 26.37 23.16
CA ASN A 511 -9.78 27.75 23.14
C ASN A 511 -8.56 28.61 23.55
N HIS A 512 -8.04 29.40 22.62
CA HIS A 512 -7.09 30.46 22.92
C HIS A 512 -7.77 31.60 23.64
#